data_fe20be7d239cfb45ecb7f046a40a9629
#
_entry.id   fe20be7d239cfb45ecb7f046a40a9629
#
_cell.length_a   1.000
_cell.length_b   1.000
_cell.length_c   1.000
_cell.angle_alpha   90.00
_cell.angle_beta   90.00
_cell.angle_gamma   90.00
#
_symmetry.space_group_name_H-M   'P 1'
#
loop_
_entity.id
_entity.type
_entity.pdbx_description
1 polymer ?
#
loop_
_entity_poly.entity_id
_entity_poly.type
_entity_poly.pdbx_seq_one_letter_code
_entity_poly.pdbx_strand_id
1 'polypeptide(L)'
;MSFSFNDVVRFQSLFNGNTSAYGTTEVGAIVNGKAEAKSKLVHSEITPAVIQRHLNGEQSIGIAPIKDSGTCSFGAIDIDDYPYDLMDVVSAIEDFNLPLVPCWSKSKKLHLYIFFSDEAPAKDVISLLQWYARAFACNKKVEIFPKQSKTSSTNTFYSWINIPYFDAADATNHRKIVRKDGTLITDLSEAISYMQEKQLSLKEHGAFIDDFPYKDAPPCILSGLLLRDVGPGQRNNWLFSVGVYFRLKDENCDLRTLLTDVNHSLHEPISDAELENTVVKGFNKKTYFYMCAALDRCDKAACRQKEFGIESNQSTGLEFGELTQYLTDPPYYEWVVNGQKLTFWNEQEILGQVKFRALCMRQLHIVPRRVKDERWSAILTRACENIKVVDQATTSGDFTAGSTFFDLTCQFFYTKREADNITQLQLGRVYKDLTTNTYVFMAKFFSEFIISKNDFRTYQPVEIRVRLQQMGAYKDGMFWHMPISSIPAKQSGPEIEFKDRDLEDGDF
;
A
#
# COMPACT_ATOMS: atom_id res chain seq x y z
N MET A 1 -22.84 0.00 -44.93
CA MET A 1 -21.43 -0.23 -45.34
C MET A 1 -21.12 -1.70 -45.09
N SER A 2 -20.41 -2.38 -45.98
CA SER A 2 -20.07 -3.81 -45.84
C SER A 2 -18.66 -3.89 -45.25
N PHE A 3 -18.49 -4.63 -44.16
CA PHE A 3 -17.17 -4.96 -43.61
C PHE A 3 -16.55 -6.17 -44.33
N SER A 4 -15.24 -6.29 -44.32
CA SER A 4 -14.50 -7.38 -44.95
C SER A 4 -14.34 -8.59 -44.01
N PHE A 5 -14.03 -9.78 -44.55
CA PHE A 5 -13.66 -10.93 -43.75
C PHE A 5 -12.42 -10.67 -42.88
N ASN A 6 -11.48 -9.83 -43.35
CA ASN A 6 -10.32 -9.41 -42.57
C ASN A 6 -10.74 -8.60 -41.33
N ASP A 7 -11.77 -7.76 -41.42
CA ASP A 7 -12.31 -7.03 -40.26
C ASP A 7 -12.93 -8.00 -39.23
N VAL A 8 -13.60 -9.07 -39.69
CA VAL A 8 -14.12 -10.12 -38.80
C VAL A 8 -13.00 -10.76 -38.00
N VAL A 9 -11.89 -11.13 -38.65
CA VAL A 9 -10.73 -11.76 -37.99
C VAL A 9 -10.04 -10.78 -37.02
N ARG A 10 -9.84 -9.54 -37.43
CA ARG A 10 -9.26 -8.50 -36.56
C ARG A 10 -10.14 -8.20 -35.33
N PHE A 11 -11.46 -8.12 -35.53
CA PHE A 11 -12.41 -7.93 -34.44
C PHE A 11 -12.40 -9.11 -33.47
N GLN A 12 -12.39 -10.35 -34.00
CA GLN A 12 -12.28 -11.57 -33.19
C GLN A 12 -10.97 -11.56 -32.34
N SER A 13 -9.87 -11.11 -32.91
CA SER A 13 -8.59 -11.08 -32.19
C SER A 13 -8.59 -10.13 -30.99
N LEU A 14 -9.33 -9.02 -31.05
CA LEU A 14 -9.52 -8.08 -29.95
C LEU A 14 -10.33 -8.68 -28.81
N PHE A 15 -11.41 -9.41 -29.14
CA PHE A 15 -12.29 -10.07 -28.17
C PHE A 15 -11.92 -11.55 -27.95
N ASN A 16 -10.63 -11.87 -27.99
CA ASN A 16 -10.12 -13.22 -27.81
C ASN A 16 -10.14 -13.65 -26.31
N GLY A 17 -11.34 -14.01 -25.83
CA GLY A 17 -11.56 -14.56 -24.49
C GLY A 17 -11.64 -16.09 -24.49
N ASN A 18 -12.58 -16.67 -23.72
CA ASN A 18 -12.85 -18.10 -23.74
C ASN A 18 -13.43 -18.49 -25.14
N THR A 19 -12.80 -19.47 -25.77
CA THR A 19 -13.18 -19.89 -27.13
C THR A 19 -14.15 -21.07 -27.18
N SER A 20 -14.37 -21.79 -26.07
CA SER A 20 -15.14 -23.03 -26.02
C SER A 20 -16.64 -22.80 -25.82
N ALA A 21 -17.06 -21.60 -25.42
CA ALA A 21 -18.46 -21.28 -25.23
C ALA A 21 -18.70 -19.76 -25.33
N TYR A 22 -19.91 -19.39 -25.69
CA TYR A 22 -20.32 -17.96 -25.72
C TYR A 22 -21.75 -17.80 -25.21
N GLY A 23 -22.04 -16.62 -24.64
CA GLY A 23 -23.39 -16.22 -24.27
C GLY A 23 -24.16 -15.73 -25.48
N THR A 24 -25.46 -16.05 -25.56
CA THR A 24 -26.38 -15.44 -26.51
C THR A 24 -27.67 -15.03 -25.82
N THR A 25 -28.40 -14.09 -26.41
CA THR A 25 -29.69 -13.63 -25.89
C THR A 25 -30.76 -13.92 -26.92
N GLU A 26 -31.67 -14.82 -26.58
CA GLU A 26 -32.88 -15.07 -27.37
C GLU A 26 -33.95 -14.07 -26.92
N VAL A 27 -34.54 -13.37 -27.90
CA VAL A 27 -35.66 -12.45 -27.62
C VAL A 27 -36.94 -13.32 -27.68
N GLY A 28 -37.55 -13.51 -26.49
CA GLY A 28 -38.81 -14.23 -26.36
C GLY A 28 -40.03 -13.36 -26.68
N ALA A 29 -41.22 -13.88 -26.38
CA ALA A 29 -42.49 -13.16 -26.60
C ALA A 29 -42.55 -11.84 -25.81
N ILE A 30 -43.24 -10.85 -26.37
CA ILE A 30 -43.50 -9.59 -25.68
C ILE A 30 -44.62 -9.85 -24.64
N VAL A 31 -44.26 -9.78 -23.35
CA VAL A 31 -45.24 -9.89 -22.25
C VAL A 31 -45.29 -8.51 -21.56
N ASN A 32 -46.51 -7.96 -21.48
CA ASN A 32 -46.75 -6.62 -20.88
C ASN A 32 -45.90 -5.47 -21.47
N GLY A 33 -45.68 -5.50 -22.80
CA GLY A 33 -44.94 -4.47 -23.52
C GLY A 33 -43.40 -4.55 -23.34
N LYS A 34 -42.88 -5.58 -22.63
CA LYS A 34 -41.45 -5.87 -22.54
C LYS A 34 -41.15 -7.22 -23.20
N ALA A 35 -40.15 -7.22 -24.05
CA ALA A 35 -39.61 -8.47 -24.59
C ALA A 35 -38.88 -9.24 -23.49
N GLU A 36 -39.29 -10.47 -23.19
CA GLU A 36 -38.54 -11.36 -22.34
C GLU A 36 -37.25 -11.74 -23.08
N ALA A 37 -36.11 -11.33 -22.55
CA ALA A 37 -34.82 -11.73 -23.06
C ALA A 37 -34.25 -12.85 -22.18
N LYS A 38 -34.08 -14.07 -22.76
CA LYS A 38 -33.45 -15.19 -22.07
C LYS A 38 -32.01 -15.33 -22.51
N SER A 39 -31.10 -15.14 -21.56
CA SER A 39 -29.66 -15.40 -21.77
C SER A 39 -29.42 -16.91 -21.77
N LYS A 40 -28.68 -17.41 -22.76
CA LYS A 40 -28.34 -18.83 -22.95
C LYS A 40 -26.85 -18.97 -23.19
N LEU A 41 -26.24 -19.96 -22.57
CA LEU A 41 -24.87 -20.35 -22.88
C LEU A 41 -24.87 -21.37 -24.01
N VAL A 42 -24.06 -21.15 -25.03
CA VAL A 42 -23.84 -22.05 -26.16
C VAL A 42 -22.44 -22.65 -26.02
N HIS A 43 -22.41 -23.98 -25.83
CA HIS A 43 -21.16 -24.75 -25.79
C HIS A 43 -20.72 -25.08 -27.23
N SER A 44 -20.06 -24.13 -27.87
CA SER A 44 -19.52 -24.25 -29.21
C SER A 44 -18.35 -23.29 -29.36
N GLU A 45 -17.40 -23.65 -30.20
CA GLU A 45 -16.26 -22.84 -30.54
C GLU A 45 -16.66 -21.48 -31.13
N ILE A 46 -16.00 -20.41 -30.71
CA ILE A 46 -16.16 -19.08 -31.30
C ILE A 46 -15.29 -18.98 -32.55
N THR A 47 -15.88 -19.31 -33.68
CA THR A 47 -15.26 -19.23 -35.02
C THR A 47 -15.48 -17.84 -35.63
N PRO A 48 -14.71 -17.46 -36.69
CA PRO A 48 -15.00 -16.24 -37.45
C PRO A 48 -16.44 -16.17 -37.97
N ALA A 49 -17.05 -17.32 -38.29
CA ALA A 49 -18.44 -17.38 -38.72
C ALA A 49 -19.44 -17.00 -37.61
N VAL A 50 -19.13 -17.31 -36.34
CA VAL A 50 -19.93 -16.87 -35.17
C VAL A 50 -19.85 -15.37 -35.03
N ILE A 51 -18.62 -14.80 -35.09
CA ILE A 51 -18.40 -13.35 -35.06
C ILE A 51 -19.10 -12.66 -36.22
N GLN A 52 -19.01 -13.21 -37.43
CA GLN A 52 -19.69 -12.65 -38.61
C GLN A 52 -21.20 -12.58 -38.44
N ARG A 53 -21.85 -13.63 -37.89
CA ARG A 53 -23.29 -13.59 -37.56
C ARG A 53 -23.64 -12.48 -36.57
N HIS A 54 -22.78 -12.22 -35.58
CA HIS A 54 -22.98 -11.11 -34.67
C HIS A 54 -22.90 -9.75 -35.38
N LEU A 55 -21.88 -9.56 -36.20
CA LEU A 55 -21.68 -8.31 -36.96
C LEU A 55 -22.75 -8.09 -38.02
N ASN A 56 -23.39 -9.17 -38.54
CA ASN A 56 -24.53 -9.10 -39.44
C ASN A 56 -25.90 -8.88 -38.74
N GLY A 57 -25.93 -8.83 -37.40
CA GLY A 57 -27.19 -8.68 -36.65
C GLY A 57 -28.03 -9.96 -36.52
N GLU A 58 -27.49 -11.11 -36.91
CA GLU A 58 -28.20 -12.39 -36.88
C GLU A 58 -28.29 -13.00 -35.49
N GLN A 59 -27.19 -12.87 -34.70
CA GLN A 59 -27.09 -13.44 -33.36
C GLN A 59 -26.21 -12.59 -32.46
N SER A 60 -26.77 -11.96 -31.43
CA SER A 60 -25.98 -11.24 -30.42
C SER A 60 -25.20 -12.22 -29.58
N ILE A 61 -23.89 -12.00 -29.43
CA ILE A 61 -23.01 -12.85 -28.62
C ILE A 61 -22.33 -12.04 -27.48
N GLY A 62 -22.04 -12.78 -26.41
CA GLY A 62 -21.22 -12.31 -25.29
C GLY A 62 -20.05 -13.27 -25.11
N ILE A 63 -18.91 -12.73 -24.77
CA ILE A 63 -17.65 -13.48 -24.59
C ILE A 63 -17.16 -13.31 -23.15
N ALA A 64 -16.74 -14.42 -22.53
CA ALA A 64 -16.06 -14.39 -21.25
C ALA A 64 -14.60 -14.01 -21.47
N PRO A 65 -14.10 -12.92 -20.84
CA PRO A 65 -12.72 -12.48 -21.07
C PRO A 65 -11.66 -13.48 -20.59
N ILE A 66 -11.95 -14.27 -19.53
CA ILE A 66 -11.01 -15.23 -18.97
C ILE A 66 -10.93 -16.49 -19.84
N LYS A 67 -9.72 -16.84 -20.27
CA LYS A 67 -9.40 -18.08 -20.99
C LYS A 67 -9.18 -19.23 -20.02
N ASP A 68 -9.13 -20.44 -20.50
CA ASP A 68 -8.83 -21.64 -19.70
C ASP A 68 -7.43 -21.60 -19.07
N SER A 69 -6.49 -20.84 -19.67
CA SER A 69 -5.18 -20.53 -19.12
C SER A 69 -5.20 -19.64 -17.85
N GLY A 70 -6.35 -19.03 -17.54
CA GLY A 70 -6.46 -18.03 -16.46
C GLY A 70 -6.00 -16.63 -16.87
N THR A 71 -5.79 -16.40 -18.18
CA THR A 71 -5.36 -15.11 -18.75
C THR A 71 -6.49 -14.45 -19.53
N CYS A 72 -6.33 -13.17 -19.87
CA CYS A 72 -7.26 -12.36 -20.63
C CYS A 72 -6.52 -11.55 -21.69
N SER A 73 -7.11 -11.41 -22.89
CA SER A 73 -6.68 -10.44 -23.92
C SER A 73 -7.50 -9.15 -23.86
N PHE A 74 -8.62 -9.16 -23.16
CA PHE A 74 -9.45 -7.98 -22.91
C PHE A 74 -10.16 -8.11 -21.58
N GLY A 75 -10.70 -7.00 -21.09
CA GLY A 75 -11.60 -6.95 -19.94
C GLY A 75 -12.65 -5.88 -20.14
N ALA A 76 -13.62 -5.80 -19.24
CA ALA A 76 -14.64 -4.76 -19.33
C ALA A 76 -15.22 -4.37 -17.97
N ILE A 77 -15.71 -3.14 -17.89
CA ILE A 77 -16.55 -2.61 -16.82
C ILE A 77 -17.94 -2.40 -17.42
N ASP A 78 -18.96 -3.02 -16.84
CA ASP A 78 -20.36 -2.83 -17.20
C ASP A 78 -21.02 -1.90 -16.19
N ILE A 79 -21.45 -0.77 -16.65
CA ILE A 79 -21.85 0.32 -15.83
C ILE A 79 -23.35 0.57 -16.01
N ASP A 80 -24.19 0.07 -15.08
CA ASP A 80 -25.67 0.06 -15.17
C ASP A 80 -26.37 1.19 -14.41
N ASP A 81 -25.77 1.74 -13.38
CA ASP A 81 -26.43 2.71 -12.48
C ASP A 81 -25.46 3.81 -12.03
N TYR A 82 -25.83 5.08 -12.20
CA TYR A 82 -24.99 6.25 -11.97
C TYR A 82 -25.69 7.40 -11.27
N PRO A 83 -24.92 8.16 -10.47
CA PRO A 83 -25.35 9.45 -9.98
C PRO A 83 -24.90 10.64 -10.86
N TYR A 84 -24.35 10.40 -12.08
CA TYR A 84 -23.80 11.44 -12.98
C TYR A 84 -24.02 11.10 -14.44
N ASP A 85 -23.75 12.02 -15.36
CA ASP A 85 -23.86 11.78 -16.80
C ASP A 85 -22.77 10.81 -17.28
N LEU A 86 -23.19 9.78 -18.05
CA LEU A 86 -22.26 8.81 -18.65
C LEU A 86 -21.30 9.46 -19.66
N MET A 87 -21.71 10.58 -20.24
CA MET A 87 -20.87 11.34 -21.16
C MET A 87 -19.69 11.99 -20.47
N ASP A 88 -19.76 12.25 -19.15
CA ASP A 88 -18.61 12.72 -18.38
C ASP A 88 -17.50 11.66 -18.32
N VAL A 89 -17.88 10.37 -18.23
CA VAL A 89 -16.91 9.27 -18.29
C VAL A 89 -16.26 9.18 -19.68
N VAL A 90 -17.07 9.32 -20.76
CA VAL A 90 -16.54 9.32 -22.13
C VAL A 90 -15.60 10.51 -22.35
N SER A 91 -15.97 11.69 -21.88
CA SER A 91 -15.14 12.89 -21.96
C SER A 91 -13.84 12.71 -21.19
N ALA A 92 -13.89 12.16 -19.98
CA ALA A 92 -12.68 11.88 -19.18
C ALA A 92 -11.74 10.89 -19.89
N ILE A 93 -12.28 9.85 -20.54
CA ILE A 93 -11.49 8.87 -21.32
C ILE A 93 -10.71 9.56 -22.42
N GLU A 94 -11.33 10.47 -23.18
CA GLU A 94 -10.66 11.19 -24.27
C GLU A 94 -9.71 12.28 -23.74
N ASP A 95 -10.17 13.12 -22.79
CA ASP A 95 -9.42 14.27 -22.30
C ASP A 95 -8.12 13.87 -21.57
N PHE A 96 -8.15 12.74 -20.84
CA PHE A 96 -6.99 12.17 -20.16
C PHE A 96 -6.30 11.04 -20.94
N ASN A 97 -6.73 10.81 -22.19
CA ASN A 97 -6.24 9.73 -23.06
C ASN A 97 -6.17 8.37 -22.33
N LEU A 98 -7.21 8.03 -21.56
CA LEU A 98 -7.25 6.77 -20.84
C LEU A 98 -7.28 5.59 -21.84
N PRO A 99 -6.59 4.46 -21.57
CA PRO A 99 -6.57 3.30 -22.44
C PRO A 99 -7.83 2.45 -22.27
N LEU A 100 -8.99 3.08 -22.43
CA LEU A 100 -10.31 2.50 -22.34
C LEU A 100 -11.11 2.84 -23.61
N VAL A 101 -12.02 1.93 -23.98
CA VAL A 101 -12.89 2.08 -25.14
C VAL A 101 -14.35 2.10 -24.68
N PRO A 102 -15.02 3.27 -24.72
CA PRO A 102 -16.40 3.41 -24.28
C PRO A 102 -17.37 2.99 -25.39
N CYS A 103 -18.27 2.06 -25.09
CA CYS A 103 -19.30 1.60 -26.00
C CYS A 103 -20.68 1.63 -25.34
N TRP A 104 -21.72 2.08 -26.06
CA TRP A 104 -23.07 1.92 -25.57
C TRP A 104 -23.48 0.46 -25.52
N SER A 105 -24.10 0.05 -24.41
CA SER A 105 -24.73 -1.26 -24.24
C SER A 105 -26.11 -1.31 -24.93
N LYS A 106 -26.72 -2.48 -24.96
CA LYS A 106 -28.08 -2.67 -25.49
C LYS A 106 -29.13 -1.77 -24.84
N SER A 107 -29.00 -1.48 -23.56
CA SER A 107 -29.90 -0.66 -22.74
C SER A 107 -29.52 0.82 -22.68
N LYS A 108 -28.63 1.29 -23.55
CA LYS A 108 -28.04 2.64 -23.50
C LYS A 108 -27.32 2.94 -22.17
N LYS A 109 -26.70 1.92 -21.58
CA LYS A 109 -25.73 2.02 -20.53
C LYS A 109 -24.33 1.96 -21.12
N LEU A 110 -23.27 2.05 -20.32
CA LEU A 110 -21.92 2.17 -20.83
C LEU A 110 -21.09 0.91 -20.48
N HIS A 111 -20.53 0.27 -21.51
CA HIS A 111 -19.45 -0.70 -21.34
C HIS A 111 -18.12 -0.01 -21.62
N LEU A 112 -17.16 -0.17 -20.72
CA LEU A 112 -15.79 0.29 -20.90
C LEU A 112 -14.92 -0.93 -21.15
N TYR A 113 -14.39 -1.08 -22.37
CA TYR A 113 -13.49 -2.18 -22.70
C TYR A 113 -12.04 -1.75 -22.51
N ILE A 114 -11.21 -2.69 -22.08
CA ILE A 114 -9.75 -2.59 -22.04
C ILE A 114 -9.16 -3.73 -22.85
N PHE A 115 -8.12 -3.45 -23.63
CA PHE A 115 -7.48 -4.43 -24.51
C PHE A 115 -6.00 -4.56 -24.16
N PHE A 116 -5.50 -5.80 -24.20
CA PHE A 116 -4.10 -6.09 -23.90
C PHE A 116 -3.35 -6.53 -25.15
N SER A 117 -2.13 -6.00 -25.36
CA SER A 117 -1.25 -6.44 -26.45
C SER A 117 -0.69 -7.85 -26.20
N ASP A 118 -0.57 -8.23 -24.91
CA ASP A 118 -0.13 -9.53 -24.44
C ASP A 118 -1.20 -10.14 -23.53
N GLU A 119 -1.17 -11.45 -23.30
CA GLU A 119 -2.08 -12.08 -22.35
C GLU A 119 -1.78 -11.65 -20.91
N ALA A 120 -2.76 -11.09 -20.22
CA ALA A 120 -2.66 -10.63 -18.85
C ALA A 120 -3.36 -11.60 -17.88
N PRO A 121 -2.77 -11.90 -16.70
CA PRO A 121 -3.42 -12.71 -15.67
C PRO A 121 -4.77 -12.09 -15.25
N ALA A 122 -5.83 -12.90 -15.18
CA ALA A 122 -7.18 -12.42 -14.87
C ALA A 122 -7.25 -11.65 -13.53
N LYS A 123 -6.45 -12.05 -12.53
CA LYS A 123 -6.35 -11.34 -11.24
C LYS A 123 -5.89 -9.90 -11.42
N ASP A 124 -4.91 -9.68 -12.27
CA ASP A 124 -4.32 -8.35 -12.47
C ASP A 124 -5.24 -7.48 -13.32
N VAL A 125 -5.92 -8.08 -14.31
CA VAL A 125 -6.98 -7.41 -15.09
C VAL A 125 -8.11 -6.93 -14.18
N ILE A 126 -8.59 -7.77 -13.24
CA ILE A 126 -9.60 -7.37 -12.26
C ILE A 126 -9.11 -6.19 -11.41
N SER A 127 -7.89 -6.25 -10.93
CA SER A 127 -7.31 -5.17 -10.10
C SER A 127 -7.21 -3.85 -10.85
N LEU A 128 -6.80 -3.90 -12.11
CA LEU A 128 -6.71 -2.75 -13.01
C LEU A 128 -8.10 -2.15 -13.28
N LEU A 129 -9.08 -2.96 -13.63
CA LEU A 129 -10.46 -2.51 -13.86
C LEU A 129 -11.11 -1.95 -12.58
N GLN A 130 -10.80 -2.51 -11.42
CA GLN A 130 -11.23 -1.95 -10.12
C GLN A 130 -10.64 -0.56 -9.88
N TRP A 131 -9.43 -0.29 -10.32
CA TRP A 131 -8.83 1.03 -10.23
C TRP A 131 -9.62 2.05 -11.06
N TYR A 132 -9.92 1.72 -12.34
CA TYR A 132 -10.73 2.59 -13.20
C TYR A 132 -12.16 2.78 -12.68
N ALA A 133 -12.80 1.71 -12.21
CA ALA A 133 -14.14 1.80 -11.64
C ALA A 133 -14.19 2.77 -10.44
N ARG A 134 -13.16 2.73 -9.57
CA ARG A 134 -13.03 3.67 -8.44
C ARG A 134 -12.71 5.09 -8.91
N ALA A 135 -11.89 5.23 -9.95
CA ALA A 135 -11.56 6.53 -10.52
C ALA A 135 -12.79 7.26 -11.07
N PHE A 136 -13.76 6.51 -11.59
CA PHE A 136 -15.05 7.06 -12.04
C PHE A 136 -16.12 7.04 -10.95
N ALA A 137 -15.79 6.79 -9.68
CA ALA A 137 -16.74 6.68 -8.57
C ALA A 137 -17.92 5.73 -8.86
N CYS A 138 -17.68 4.68 -9.64
CA CYS A 138 -18.68 3.65 -9.87
C CYS A 138 -19.10 3.01 -8.53
N ASN A 139 -20.38 2.87 -8.33
CA ASN A 139 -20.89 2.33 -7.08
C ASN A 139 -20.65 0.80 -6.98
N LYS A 140 -21.11 0.19 -5.86
CA LYS A 140 -20.93 -1.24 -5.59
C LYS A 140 -21.65 -2.18 -6.58
N LYS A 141 -22.51 -1.65 -7.46
CA LYS A 141 -23.28 -2.42 -8.45
C LYS A 141 -22.59 -2.54 -9.80
N VAL A 142 -21.44 -1.88 -9.97
CA VAL A 142 -20.65 -2.02 -11.19
C VAL A 142 -20.18 -3.46 -11.35
N GLU A 143 -20.35 -4.02 -12.54
CA GLU A 143 -19.87 -5.35 -12.87
C GLU A 143 -18.54 -5.28 -13.62
N ILE A 144 -17.57 -6.07 -13.17
CA ILE A 144 -16.24 -6.15 -13.78
C ILE A 144 -16.07 -7.53 -14.40
N PHE A 145 -15.60 -7.58 -15.63
CA PHE A 145 -15.32 -8.79 -16.38
C PHE A 145 -13.83 -8.88 -16.72
N PRO A 146 -13.14 -9.98 -16.35
CA PRO A 146 -13.69 -11.22 -15.79
C PRO A 146 -14.16 -11.06 -14.34
N LYS A 147 -15.22 -11.81 -13.94
CA LYS A 147 -15.67 -11.89 -12.54
C LYS A 147 -14.81 -12.85 -11.71
N GLN A 148 -14.15 -13.80 -12.35
CA GLN A 148 -13.32 -14.82 -11.73
C GLN A 148 -11.84 -14.56 -12.00
N SER A 149 -11.00 -14.71 -10.98
CA SER A 149 -9.53 -14.59 -11.08
C SER A 149 -8.85 -15.91 -11.43
N LYS A 150 -9.56 -17.03 -11.35
CA LYS A 150 -9.06 -18.39 -11.64
C LYS A 150 -10.11 -19.19 -12.36
N THR A 151 -9.66 -20.10 -13.20
CA THR A 151 -10.49 -21.15 -13.80
C THR A 151 -10.60 -22.34 -12.84
N SER A 152 -11.72 -23.06 -12.88
CA SER A 152 -11.95 -24.24 -12.07
C SER A 152 -12.38 -25.39 -13.00
N SER A 153 -11.81 -26.56 -12.80
CA SER A 153 -12.19 -27.77 -13.55
C SER A 153 -13.64 -28.20 -13.32
N THR A 154 -14.26 -27.72 -12.26
CA THR A 154 -15.67 -28.06 -11.90
C THR A 154 -16.66 -26.96 -12.27
N ASN A 155 -16.21 -25.77 -12.62
CA ASN A 155 -17.07 -24.63 -12.95
C ASN A 155 -16.69 -24.08 -14.34
N THR A 156 -17.30 -24.64 -15.37
CA THR A 156 -17.13 -24.25 -16.77
C THR A 156 -18.01 -23.06 -17.18
N PHE A 157 -18.74 -22.45 -16.23
CA PHE A 157 -19.61 -21.31 -16.51
C PHE A 157 -18.86 -20.00 -16.18
N TYR A 158 -18.22 -19.44 -17.19
CA TYR A 158 -17.60 -18.12 -17.09
C TYR A 158 -18.62 -17.03 -17.33
N SER A 159 -18.56 -15.96 -16.52
CA SER A 159 -19.37 -14.76 -16.75
C SER A 159 -18.89 -14.06 -18.01
N TRP A 160 -19.83 -13.78 -18.93
CA TRP A 160 -19.55 -13.11 -20.20
C TRP A 160 -20.10 -11.70 -20.22
N ILE A 161 -19.55 -10.86 -21.09
CA ILE A 161 -20.07 -9.55 -21.45
C ILE A 161 -20.44 -9.53 -22.94
N ASN A 162 -21.56 -8.89 -23.29
CA ASN A 162 -21.96 -8.72 -24.67
C ASN A 162 -20.95 -7.84 -25.40
N ILE A 163 -20.44 -8.30 -26.55
CA ILE A 163 -19.50 -7.49 -27.34
C ILE A 163 -20.26 -6.41 -28.14
N PRO A 164 -19.59 -5.28 -28.50
CA PRO A 164 -20.21 -4.20 -29.26
C PRO A 164 -20.36 -4.57 -30.75
N TYR A 165 -20.92 -3.66 -31.55
CA TYR A 165 -21.08 -3.80 -32.99
C TYR A 165 -22.02 -4.93 -33.44
N PHE A 166 -23.01 -5.34 -32.63
CA PHE A 166 -24.10 -6.15 -33.10
C PHE A 166 -24.84 -5.41 -34.22
N ASP A 167 -25.01 -6.04 -35.39
CA ASP A 167 -25.50 -5.39 -36.60
C ASP A 167 -24.66 -4.15 -36.95
N ALA A 168 -23.41 -4.39 -37.31
CA ALA A 168 -22.42 -3.33 -37.54
C ALA A 168 -22.80 -2.41 -38.72
N ALA A 169 -23.53 -2.95 -39.71
CA ALA A 169 -23.98 -2.22 -40.89
C ALA A 169 -25.14 -1.25 -40.60
N ASP A 170 -25.92 -1.48 -39.57
CA ASP A 170 -27.03 -0.60 -39.18
C ASP A 170 -26.47 0.65 -38.48
N ALA A 171 -26.48 1.79 -39.19
CA ALA A 171 -26.02 3.07 -38.65
C ALA A 171 -26.89 3.58 -37.48
N THR A 172 -28.11 3.10 -37.34
CA THR A 172 -29.02 3.50 -36.24
C THR A 172 -28.80 2.70 -34.97
N ASN A 173 -28.06 1.59 -35.06
CA ASN A 173 -27.71 0.79 -33.89
C ASN A 173 -26.67 1.51 -33.03
N HIS A 174 -27.07 1.83 -31.79
CA HIS A 174 -26.23 2.57 -30.84
C HIS A 174 -25.15 1.73 -30.16
N ARG A 175 -25.12 0.40 -30.32
CA ARG A 175 -24.12 -0.50 -29.67
C ARG A 175 -22.73 -0.37 -30.29
N LYS A 176 -22.22 0.85 -30.30
CA LYS A 176 -20.97 1.26 -30.95
C LYS A 176 -20.12 2.09 -29.98
N ILE A 177 -18.88 2.33 -30.37
CA ILE A 177 -17.99 3.25 -29.67
C ILE A 177 -18.59 4.66 -29.72
N VAL A 178 -18.64 5.31 -28.58
CA VAL A 178 -19.12 6.70 -28.44
C VAL A 178 -17.94 7.63 -28.17
N ARG A 179 -17.92 8.78 -28.83
CA ARG A 179 -16.97 9.88 -28.62
C ARG A 179 -17.55 10.93 -27.67
N LYS A 180 -16.70 11.78 -27.13
CA LYS A 180 -17.11 12.83 -26.16
C LYS A 180 -18.10 13.86 -26.70
N ASP A 181 -18.18 14.01 -28.03
CA ASP A 181 -19.17 14.86 -28.69
C ASP A 181 -20.53 14.13 -28.91
N GLY A 182 -20.67 12.91 -28.42
CA GLY A 182 -21.85 12.06 -28.57
C GLY A 182 -21.95 11.33 -29.91
N THR A 183 -21.01 11.56 -30.83
CA THR A 183 -20.99 10.84 -32.10
C THR A 183 -20.55 9.38 -31.92
N LEU A 184 -20.98 8.51 -32.86
CA LEU A 184 -20.63 7.09 -32.84
C LEU A 184 -19.62 6.79 -33.95
N ILE A 185 -18.66 5.93 -33.66
CA ILE A 185 -17.83 5.33 -34.70
C ILE A 185 -18.65 4.27 -35.41
N THR A 186 -19.19 4.57 -36.58
CA THR A 186 -20.10 3.69 -37.29
C THR A 186 -19.38 2.75 -38.24
N ASP A 187 -18.21 3.09 -38.74
CA ASP A 187 -17.39 2.22 -39.58
C ASP A 187 -16.64 1.19 -38.73
N LEU A 188 -16.80 -0.09 -39.06
CA LEU A 188 -16.20 -1.17 -38.27
C LEU A 188 -14.67 -1.20 -38.36
N SER A 189 -14.11 -0.87 -39.54
CA SER A 189 -12.66 -0.87 -39.71
C SER A 189 -12.00 0.27 -38.93
N GLU A 190 -12.64 1.47 -38.89
CA GLU A 190 -12.23 2.58 -38.03
C GLU A 190 -12.32 2.19 -36.53
N ALA A 191 -13.42 1.55 -36.14
CA ALA A 191 -13.61 1.08 -34.77
C ALA A 191 -12.53 0.09 -34.30
N ILE A 192 -12.21 -0.89 -35.16
CA ILE A 192 -11.14 -1.85 -34.89
C ILE A 192 -9.81 -1.15 -34.74
N SER A 193 -9.50 -0.19 -35.60
CA SER A 193 -8.26 0.58 -35.51
C SER A 193 -8.19 1.38 -34.23
N TYR A 194 -9.29 2.04 -33.83
CA TYR A 194 -9.40 2.75 -32.56
C TYR A 194 -9.17 1.84 -31.35
N MET A 195 -9.76 0.64 -31.34
CA MET A 195 -9.54 -0.36 -30.28
C MET A 195 -8.08 -0.82 -30.24
N GLN A 196 -7.45 -1.05 -31.39
CA GLN A 196 -6.05 -1.46 -31.50
C GLN A 196 -5.07 -0.38 -31.03
N GLU A 197 -5.35 0.88 -31.26
CA GLU A 197 -4.56 2.02 -30.76
C GLU A 197 -4.60 2.12 -29.23
N LYS A 198 -5.65 1.60 -28.58
CA LYS A 198 -5.79 1.57 -27.12
C LYS A 198 -5.22 0.29 -26.48
N GLN A 199 -4.69 -0.66 -27.27
CA GLN A 199 -4.05 -1.85 -26.72
C GLN A 199 -2.72 -1.51 -26.08
N LEU A 200 -2.55 -1.95 -24.83
CA LEU A 200 -1.30 -1.83 -24.06
C LEU A 200 -1.01 -3.17 -23.40
N SER A 201 0.26 -3.49 -23.16
CA SER A 201 0.62 -4.58 -22.26
C SER A 201 0.19 -4.26 -20.82
N LEU A 202 0.07 -5.27 -19.97
CA LEU A 202 -0.24 -5.04 -18.55
C LEU A 202 0.79 -4.12 -17.88
N LYS A 203 2.06 -4.23 -18.28
CA LYS A 203 3.14 -3.37 -17.78
C LYS A 203 2.95 -1.91 -18.20
N GLU A 204 2.57 -1.66 -19.45
CA GLU A 204 2.31 -0.32 -19.96
C GLU A 204 1.06 0.31 -19.30
N HIS A 205 0.00 -0.49 -19.05
CA HIS A 205 -1.13 -0.03 -18.23
C HIS A 205 -0.70 0.37 -16.82
N GLY A 206 0.20 -0.41 -16.20
CA GLY A 206 0.79 -0.08 -14.90
C GLY A 206 1.56 1.23 -14.94
N ALA A 207 2.44 1.39 -15.93
CA ALA A 207 3.21 2.62 -16.13
C ALA A 207 2.31 3.83 -16.39
N PHE A 208 1.26 3.68 -17.19
CA PHE A 208 0.26 4.73 -17.42
C PHE A 208 -0.39 5.21 -16.11
N ILE A 209 -0.79 4.26 -15.22
CA ILE A 209 -1.34 4.62 -13.91
C ILE A 209 -0.28 5.27 -13.04
N ASP A 210 0.96 4.77 -13.06
CA ASP A 210 2.06 5.31 -12.27
C ASP A 210 2.44 6.73 -12.67
N ASP A 211 2.28 7.10 -13.92
CA ASP A 211 2.51 8.45 -14.43
C ASP A 211 1.28 9.36 -14.31
N PHE A 212 0.12 8.80 -13.90
CA PHE A 212 -1.10 9.59 -13.82
C PHE A 212 -1.02 10.63 -12.70
N PRO A 213 -1.28 11.93 -12.97
CA PRO A 213 -0.94 13.03 -12.07
C PRO A 213 -1.68 12.99 -10.72
N TYR A 214 -2.82 12.32 -10.66
CA TYR A 214 -3.68 12.22 -9.48
C TYR A 214 -3.82 10.79 -8.93
N LYS A 215 -2.90 9.88 -9.29
CA LYS A 215 -2.96 8.45 -8.89
C LYS A 215 -3.10 8.23 -7.38
N ASP A 216 -2.49 9.12 -6.60
CA ASP A 216 -2.41 9.05 -5.14
C ASP A 216 -3.53 9.80 -4.43
N ALA A 217 -4.39 10.48 -5.21
CA ALA A 217 -5.53 11.21 -4.64
C ALA A 217 -6.59 10.26 -4.05
N PRO A 218 -7.31 10.71 -3.01
CA PRO A 218 -8.52 10.03 -2.55
C PRO A 218 -9.50 9.78 -3.72
N PRO A 219 -10.20 8.63 -3.75
CA PRO A 219 -11.10 8.29 -4.86
C PRO A 219 -12.16 9.36 -5.15
N CYS A 220 -12.71 10.01 -4.13
CA CYS A 220 -13.69 11.09 -4.29
C CYS A 220 -13.09 12.37 -4.92
N ILE A 221 -11.81 12.61 -4.71
CA ILE A 221 -11.10 13.73 -5.37
C ILE A 221 -10.79 13.34 -6.80
N LEU A 222 -10.21 12.16 -7.02
CA LEU A 222 -9.88 11.67 -8.34
C LEU A 222 -11.11 11.66 -9.25
N SER A 223 -12.25 11.12 -8.78
CA SER A 223 -13.47 11.08 -9.58
C SER A 223 -14.02 12.48 -9.93
N GLY A 224 -13.99 13.41 -8.98
CA GLY A 224 -14.42 14.79 -9.26
C GLY A 224 -13.52 15.52 -10.24
N LEU A 225 -12.20 15.28 -10.20
CA LEU A 225 -11.24 15.81 -11.17
C LEU A 225 -11.44 15.23 -12.58
N LEU A 226 -11.73 13.93 -12.68
CA LEU A 226 -11.95 13.25 -13.95
C LEU A 226 -13.30 13.62 -14.57
N LEU A 227 -14.37 13.53 -13.78
CA LEU A 227 -15.74 13.73 -14.26
C LEU A 227 -16.16 15.20 -14.32
N ARG A 228 -15.38 16.11 -13.71
CA ARG A 228 -15.70 17.55 -13.60
C ARG A 228 -17.07 17.81 -12.98
N ASP A 229 -17.62 16.80 -12.31
CA ASP A 229 -18.90 16.82 -11.61
C ASP A 229 -18.75 16.37 -10.16
N VAL A 230 -19.33 17.15 -9.25
CA VAL A 230 -19.20 16.95 -7.79
C VAL A 230 -20.56 16.77 -7.12
N GLY A 231 -21.62 16.94 -7.87
CA GLY A 231 -22.99 16.94 -7.36
C GLY A 231 -23.39 18.25 -6.63
N PRO A 232 -24.69 18.53 -6.58
CA PRO A 232 -25.23 19.76 -6.00
C PRO A 232 -24.95 19.84 -4.50
N GLY A 233 -24.59 21.04 -4.02
CA GLY A 233 -24.39 21.31 -2.60
C GLY A 233 -23.08 20.79 -1.99
N GLN A 234 -22.24 20.08 -2.75
CA GLN A 234 -20.99 19.48 -2.25
C GLN A 234 -19.73 20.23 -2.69
N ARG A 235 -19.80 21.15 -3.65
CA ARG A 235 -18.66 21.80 -4.31
C ARG A 235 -17.68 22.44 -3.34
N ASN A 236 -18.17 23.23 -2.37
CA ASN A 236 -17.29 23.87 -1.37
C ASN A 236 -16.52 22.86 -0.53
N ASN A 237 -17.20 21.81 -0.05
CA ASN A 237 -16.60 20.76 0.77
C ASN A 237 -15.61 19.89 -0.05
N TRP A 238 -15.94 19.67 -1.31
CA TRP A 238 -15.05 18.92 -2.23
C TRP A 238 -13.82 19.75 -2.58
N LEU A 239 -13.96 21.02 -2.99
CA LEU A 239 -12.83 21.92 -3.26
C LEU A 239 -11.95 22.10 -2.02
N PHE A 240 -12.52 22.19 -0.82
CA PHE A 240 -11.76 22.20 0.41
C PHE A 240 -10.95 20.88 0.56
N SER A 241 -11.57 19.74 0.27
CA SER A 241 -10.87 18.44 0.31
C SER A 241 -9.78 18.33 -0.75
N VAL A 242 -9.98 18.89 -1.94
CA VAL A 242 -8.94 19.02 -2.98
C VAL A 242 -7.76 19.85 -2.46
N GLY A 243 -8.04 20.96 -1.79
CA GLY A 243 -7.00 21.79 -1.18
C GLY A 243 -6.23 21.05 -0.08
N VAL A 244 -6.90 20.22 0.72
CA VAL A 244 -6.22 19.33 1.68
C VAL A 244 -5.28 18.38 0.96
N TYR A 245 -5.72 17.76 -0.14
CA TYR A 245 -4.88 16.87 -0.95
C TYR A 245 -3.64 17.60 -1.49
N PHE A 246 -3.79 18.78 -2.08
CA PHE A 246 -2.65 19.54 -2.60
C PHE A 246 -1.66 19.93 -1.51
N ARG A 247 -2.14 20.37 -0.35
CA ARG A 247 -1.28 20.71 0.81
C ARG A 247 -0.57 19.50 1.40
N LEU A 248 -1.16 18.31 1.34
CA LEU A 248 -0.51 17.08 1.75
C LEU A 248 0.59 16.65 0.78
N LYS A 249 0.37 16.88 -0.52
CA LYS A 249 1.32 16.55 -1.57
C LYS A 249 2.50 17.54 -1.59
N ASP A 250 2.21 18.82 -1.43
CA ASP A 250 3.19 19.90 -1.34
C ASP A 250 2.68 21.01 -0.40
N GLU A 251 3.30 21.13 0.77
CA GLU A 251 2.93 22.12 1.79
C GLU A 251 3.08 23.57 1.27
N ASN A 252 3.99 23.81 0.33
CA ASN A 252 4.30 25.12 -0.20
C ASN A 252 3.60 25.44 -1.54
N CYS A 253 2.69 24.57 -2.01
CA CYS A 253 1.99 24.78 -3.28
C CYS A 253 1.23 26.12 -3.31
N ASP A 254 1.11 26.74 -4.48
CA ASP A 254 0.18 27.86 -4.70
C ASP A 254 -1.26 27.37 -4.73
N LEU A 255 -1.80 27.17 -3.53
CA LEU A 255 -3.12 26.59 -3.32
C LEU A 255 -4.24 27.41 -3.98
N ARG A 256 -4.10 28.74 -4.00
CA ARG A 256 -5.10 29.62 -4.61
C ARG A 256 -5.22 29.35 -6.10
N THR A 257 -4.12 29.41 -6.84
CA THR A 257 -4.09 29.13 -8.27
C THR A 257 -4.60 27.72 -8.57
N LEU A 258 -4.10 26.69 -7.87
CA LEU A 258 -4.53 25.31 -8.06
C LEU A 258 -6.04 25.11 -7.84
N LEU A 259 -6.61 25.70 -6.79
CA LEU A 259 -8.05 25.60 -6.51
C LEU A 259 -8.89 26.40 -7.51
N THR A 260 -8.41 27.53 -8.00
CA THR A 260 -9.08 28.30 -9.04
C THR A 260 -9.15 27.51 -10.35
N ASP A 261 -8.02 26.91 -10.77
CA ASP A 261 -7.97 26.08 -11.98
C ASP A 261 -8.91 24.86 -11.87
N VAL A 262 -8.90 24.17 -10.73
CA VAL A 262 -9.81 23.05 -10.49
C VAL A 262 -11.26 23.51 -10.50
N ASN A 263 -11.61 24.60 -9.82
CA ASN A 263 -12.97 25.13 -9.81
C ASN A 263 -13.46 25.48 -11.23
N HIS A 264 -12.65 26.18 -12.01
CA HIS A 264 -12.99 26.55 -13.39
C HIS A 264 -13.10 25.34 -14.33
N SER A 265 -12.49 24.19 -13.99
CA SER A 265 -12.63 22.95 -14.76
C SER A 265 -13.97 22.24 -14.52
N LEU A 266 -14.70 22.58 -13.45
CA LEU A 266 -15.97 21.93 -13.14
C LEU A 266 -17.08 22.38 -14.12
N HIS A 267 -18.04 21.51 -14.41
CA HIS A 267 -19.21 21.84 -15.22
C HIS A 267 -20.04 22.97 -14.59
N GLU A 268 -20.12 22.99 -13.26
CA GLU A 268 -20.79 24.03 -12.50
C GLU A 268 -19.85 24.61 -11.45
N PRO A 269 -18.95 25.55 -11.81
CA PRO A 269 -18.03 26.15 -10.85
C PRO A 269 -18.78 27.06 -9.84
N ILE A 270 -18.23 27.18 -8.63
CA ILE A 270 -18.62 28.24 -7.71
C ILE A 270 -17.96 29.56 -8.15
N SER A 271 -18.52 30.70 -7.74
CA SER A 271 -17.89 31.99 -8.05
C SER A 271 -16.52 32.12 -7.36
N ASP A 272 -15.60 32.87 -7.96
CA ASP A 272 -14.27 33.10 -7.39
C ASP A 272 -14.35 33.79 -6.02
N ALA A 273 -15.34 34.66 -5.81
CA ALA A 273 -15.60 35.28 -4.51
C ALA A 273 -16.03 34.26 -3.46
N GLU A 274 -16.85 33.28 -3.83
CA GLU A 274 -17.24 32.18 -2.94
C GLU A 274 -16.04 31.26 -2.67
N LEU A 275 -15.28 30.87 -3.71
CA LEU A 275 -14.07 30.07 -3.56
C LEU A 275 -13.11 30.71 -2.55
N GLU A 276 -12.82 31.99 -2.72
CA GLU A 276 -11.92 32.73 -1.83
C GLU A 276 -12.44 32.77 -0.39
N ASN A 277 -13.71 33.11 -0.21
CA ASN A 277 -14.28 33.37 1.11
C ASN A 277 -14.60 32.10 1.91
N THR A 278 -14.99 31.01 1.25
CA THR A 278 -15.43 29.77 1.91
C THR A 278 -14.36 28.68 1.92
N VAL A 279 -13.55 28.58 0.86
CA VAL A 279 -12.55 27.51 0.70
C VAL A 279 -11.15 28.00 1.05
N VAL A 280 -10.61 28.96 0.30
CA VAL A 280 -9.21 29.41 0.44
C VAL A 280 -8.93 29.97 1.82
N LYS A 281 -9.80 30.83 2.35
CA LYS A 281 -9.66 31.36 3.73
C LYS A 281 -9.72 30.28 4.82
N GLY A 282 -10.33 29.13 4.54
CA GLY A 282 -10.36 27.99 5.44
C GLY A 282 -8.96 27.42 5.74
N PHE A 283 -8.01 27.60 4.80
CA PHE A 283 -6.61 27.14 4.94
C PHE A 283 -5.70 28.06 5.76
N ASN A 284 -6.20 29.17 6.27
CA ASN A 284 -5.48 30.00 7.25
C ASN A 284 -5.34 29.33 8.63
N LYS A 285 -6.02 28.22 8.87
CA LYS A 285 -5.91 27.38 10.09
C LYS A 285 -4.73 26.42 9.95
N LYS A 286 -4.10 26.08 11.10
CA LYS A 286 -2.91 25.19 11.10
C LYS A 286 -3.20 23.71 10.88
N THR A 287 -4.48 23.28 10.89
CA THR A 287 -4.86 21.86 10.77
C THR A 287 -6.06 21.74 9.86
N TYR A 288 -5.94 20.88 8.83
CA TYR A 288 -6.97 20.64 7.83
C TYR A 288 -7.33 19.15 7.79
N PHE A 289 -8.60 18.84 7.54
CA PHE A 289 -9.10 17.49 7.41
C PHE A 289 -10.02 17.40 6.19
N TYR A 290 -10.03 16.22 5.56
CA TYR A 290 -11.00 15.94 4.50
C TYR A 290 -12.43 16.01 5.01
N MET A 291 -13.31 16.59 4.20
CA MET A 291 -14.74 16.78 4.51
C MET A 291 -15.57 15.53 4.15
N CYS A 292 -15.08 14.34 4.46
CA CYS A 292 -15.64 13.05 4.02
C CYS A 292 -17.11 12.82 4.36
N ALA A 293 -17.61 13.40 5.48
CA ALA A 293 -19.00 13.27 5.88
C ALA A 293 -19.97 14.05 4.98
N ALA A 294 -19.45 15.02 4.23
CA ALA A 294 -20.21 15.90 3.35
C ALA A 294 -20.10 15.52 1.87
N LEU A 295 -19.48 14.36 1.54
CA LEU A 295 -19.23 13.90 0.17
C LEU A 295 -19.90 12.55 -0.05
N ASP A 296 -20.80 12.46 -1.03
CA ASP A 296 -21.58 11.25 -1.32
C ASP A 296 -20.74 10.15 -1.98
N ARG A 297 -19.71 10.53 -2.77
CA ARG A 297 -18.85 9.62 -3.53
C ARG A 297 -17.64 9.16 -2.74
N CYS A 298 -17.73 9.03 -1.42
CA CYS A 298 -16.60 8.69 -0.57
C CYS A 298 -16.46 7.18 -0.39
N ASP A 299 -15.39 6.58 -0.95
CA ASP A 299 -14.94 5.22 -0.65
C ASP A 299 -13.84 5.25 0.41
N LYS A 300 -14.23 5.13 1.68
CA LYS A 300 -13.29 5.19 2.81
C LYS A 300 -12.30 4.03 2.82
N ALA A 301 -12.69 2.84 2.35
CA ALA A 301 -11.82 1.67 2.34
C ALA A 301 -10.68 1.84 1.32
N ALA A 302 -11.02 2.26 0.10
CA ALA A 302 -10.02 2.55 -0.92
C ALA A 302 -9.19 3.80 -0.59
N CYS A 303 -9.80 4.83 0.02
CA CYS A 303 -9.11 6.05 0.44
C CYS A 303 -8.01 5.78 1.47
N ARG A 304 -8.23 4.84 2.41
CA ARG A 304 -7.22 4.41 3.39
C ARG A 304 -5.97 3.80 2.80
N GLN A 305 -6.06 3.28 1.59
CA GLN A 305 -4.94 2.67 0.87
C GLN A 305 -4.12 3.67 0.06
N LYS A 306 -4.60 4.93 -0.05
CA LYS A 306 -3.92 5.98 -0.81
C LYS A 306 -2.92 6.73 0.05
N GLU A 307 -1.80 7.13 -0.54
CA GLU A 307 -0.75 7.90 0.11
C GLU A 307 -1.30 9.16 0.77
N PHE A 308 -2.16 9.90 0.06
CA PHE A 308 -2.80 11.11 0.57
C PHE A 308 -4.28 10.89 0.96
N GLY A 309 -4.64 9.66 1.37
CA GLY A 309 -6.00 9.35 1.83
C GLY A 309 -6.30 9.79 3.26
N ILE A 310 -7.49 9.43 3.77
CA ILE A 310 -7.99 9.89 5.10
C ILE A 310 -7.12 9.48 6.29
N GLU A 311 -6.26 8.50 6.16
CA GLU A 311 -5.35 8.04 7.20
C GLU A 311 -3.88 8.38 6.92
N SER A 312 -3.57 8.95 5.76
CA SER A 312 -2.22 9.40 5.43
C SER A 312 -1.76 10.56 6.33
N ASN A 313 -2.68 11.44 6.76
CA ASN A 313 -2.42 12.42 7.82
C ASN A 313 -2.07 11.79 9.18
N GLN A 314 -2.19 10.48 9.31
CA GLN A 314 -1.81 9.68 10.44
C GLN A 314 -0.65 8.73 10.12
N SER A 315 0.05 8.94 9.01
CA SER A 315 1.31 8.23 8.80
C SER A 315 2.30 8.68 9.87
N THR A 316 3.07 7.76 10.39
CA THR A 316 4.16 8.08 11.33
C THR A 316 5.21 8.98 10.68
N GLY A 317 5.17 9.16 9.36
CA GLY A 317 6.24 9.77 8.56
C GLY A 317 7.46 8.84 8.44
N LEU A 318 7.29 7.55 8.74
CA LEU A 318 8.35 6.55 8.75
C LEU A 318 8.10 5.48 7.70
N GLU A 319 9.18 5.06 7.08
CA GLU A 319 9.24 3.87 6.26
C GLU A 319 9.65 2.67 7.13
N PHE A 320 8.83 1.61 7.12
CA PHE A 320 9.05 0.41 7.91
C PHE A 320 9.55 -0.73 7.02
N GLY A 321 10.75 -1.21 7.34
CA GLY A 321 11.36 -2.37 6.71
C GLY A 321 11.20 -3.66 7.54
N GLU A 322 12.19 -4.56 7.45
CA GLU A 322 12.22 -5.87 8.11
C GLU A 322 12.24 -5.73 9.65
N LEU A 323 11.38 -6.50 10.33
CA LEU A 323 11.42 -6.72 11.77
C LEU A 323 12.11 -8.06 12.03
N THR A 324 13.16 -8.04 12.86
CA THR A 324 13.91 -9.25 13.23
C THR A 324 13.80 -9.49 14.74
N GLN A 325 13.44 -10.69 15.14
CA GLN A 325 13.50 -11.15 16.53
C GLN A 325 14.75 -11.99 16.73
N TYR A 326 15.51 -11.68 17.79
CA TYR A 326 16.64 -12.48 18.24
C TYR A 326 16.24 -13.31 19.45
N LEU A 327 16.39 -14.64 19.34
CA LEU A 327 16.06 -15.59 20.40
C LEU A 327 17.18 -15.63 21.44
N THR A 328 17.23 -14.61 22.28
CA THR A 328 18.06 -14.57 23.49
C THR A 328 17.17 -14.70 24.73
N ASP A 329 17.73 -14.86 25.91
CA ASP A 329 16.97 -14.86 27.18
C ASP A 329 17.32 -13.61 28.02
N PRO A 330 16.46 -12.57 28.02
CA PRO A 330 15.20 -12.39 27.27
C PRO A 330 15.43 -12.05 25.79
N PRO A 331 14.44 -12.26 24.90
CA PRO A 331 14.54 -11.92 23.48
C PRO A 331 14.57 -10.42 23.28
N TYR A 332 15.22 -9.99 22.20
CA TYR A 332 15.18 -8.58 21.74
C TYR A 332 14.86 -8.51 20.25
N TYR A 333 14.59 -7.31 19.74
CA TYR A 333 14.14 -7.08 18.39
C TYR A 333 14.92 -5.96 17.71
N GLU A 334 15.15 -6.09 16.41
CA GLU A 334 15.61 -5.02 15.53
C GLU A 334 14.56 -4.73 14.46
N TRP A 335 14.18 -3.49 14.31
CA TRP A 335 13.28 -3.07 13.25
C TRP A 335 13.96 -2.04 12.36
N VAL A 336 13.95 -2.28 11.04
CA VAL A 336 14.46 -1.30 10.08
C VAL A 336 13.44 -0.19 9.92
N VAL A 337 13.81 1.04 10.24
CA VAL A 337 12.97 2.23 10.15
C VAL A 337 13.75 3.30 9.41
N ASN A 338 13.21 3.81 8.29
CA ASN A 338 13.90 4.74 7.39
C ASN A 338 15.29 4.24 6.96
N GLY A 339 15.42 2.94 6.69
CA GLY A 339 16.69 2.31 6.32
C GLY A 339 17.71 2.13 7.45
N GLN A 340 17.39 2.54 8.69
CA GLN A 340 18.24 2.39 9.87
C GLN A 340 17.66 1.37 10.85
N LYS A 341 18.52 0.64 11.54
CA LYS A 341 18.10 -0.36 12.54
C LYS A 341 17.76 0.32 13.87
N LEU A 342 16.55 0.08 14.36
CA LEU A 342 16.09 0.44 15.70
C LEU A 342 16.09 -0.81 16.58
N THR A 343 16.75 -0.77 17.72
CA THR A 343 16.81 -1.90 18.66
C THR A 343 15.79 -1.73 19.79
N PHE A 344 15.00 -2.79 20.01
CA PHE A 344 13.98 -2.88 21.07
C PHE A 344 14.32 -4.03 22.00
N TRP A 345 14.35 -3.77 23.29
CA TRP A 345 14.78 -4.73 24.30
C TRP A 345 13.61 -5.55 24.89
N ASN A 346 12.40 -5.19 24.53
CA ASN A 346 11.19 -5.95 24.90
C ASN A 346 10.01 -5.55 24.00
N GLU A 347 8.95 -6.38 24.02
CA GLU A 347 7.74 -6.17 23.21
C GLU A 347 7.00 -4.87 23.55
N GLN A 348 7.04 -4.44 24.83
CA GLN A 348 6.35 -3.22 25.26
C GLN A 348 6.92 -1.94 24.61
N GLU A 349 8.18 -1.98 24.21
CA GLU A 349 8.80 -0.85 23.49
C GLU A 349 8.31 -0.76 22.06
N ILE A 350 7.99 -1.88 21.44
CA ILE A 350 7.40 -1.96 20.08
C ILE A 350 5.91 -1.64 20.14
N LEU A 351 5.17 -2.27 21.07
CA LEU A 351 3.71 -2.14 21.16
C LEU A 351 3.27 -0.71 21.51
N GLY A 352 3.99 -0.04 22.38
CA GLY A 352 3.62 1.28 22.87
C GLY A 352 4.16 2.42 22.02
N GLN A 353 3.30 3.16 21.30
CA GLN A 353 3.71 4.31 20.48
C GLN A 353 4.57 5.34 21.22
N VAL A 354 4.33 5.56 22.51
CA VAL A 354 5.10 6.53 23.33
C VAL A 354 6.55 6.06 23.46
N LYS A 355 6.76 4.78 23.77
CA LYS A 355 8.09 4.18 23.90
C LYS A 355 8.80 4.11 22.56
N PHE A 356 8.10 3.69 21.51
CA PHE A 356 8.61 3.67 20.13
C PHE A 356 9.10 5.05 19.69
N ARG A 357 8.30 6.11 19.90
CA ARG A 357 8.67 7.49 19.54
C ARG A 357 9.89 8.00 20.33
N ALA A 358 9.97 7.63 21.60
CA ALA A 358 11.15 7.97 22.42
C ALA A 358 12.43 7.27 21.90
N LEU A 359 12.31 6.01 21.43
CA LEU A 359 13.39 5.29 20.80
C LEU A 359 13.80 5.91 19.45
N CYS A 360 12.84 6.27 18.60
CA CYS A 360 13.15 7.00 17.37
C CYS A 360 13.89 8.31 17.63
N MET A 361 13.48 9.08 18.65
CA MET A 361 14.19 10.31 19.02
C MET A 361 15.61 10.02 19.49
N ARG A 362 15.80 8.97 20.31
CA ARG A 362 17.10 8.61 20.88
C ARG A 362 18.07 8.05 19.84
N GLN A 363 17.60 7.18 18.94
CA GLN A 363 18.47 6.43 18.02
C GLN A 363 18.52 7.02 16.61
N LEU A 364 17.42 7.63 16.13
CA LEU A 364 17.32 8.18 14.78
C LEU A 364 17.29 9.71 14.75
N HIS A 365 17.21 10.37 15.91
CA HIS A 365 17.08 11.83 16.06
C HIS A 365 15.81 12.40 15.38
N ILE A 366 14.75 11.60 15.28
CA ILE A 366 13.45 12.01 14.73
C ILE A 366 12.33 11.75 15.74
N VAL A 367 11.29 12.58 15.71
CA VAL A 367 10.08 12.39 16.52
C VAL A 367 8.91 12.10 15.60
N PRO A 368 8.57 10.80 15.39
CA PRO A 368 7.46 10.44 14.51
C PRO A 368 6.14 11.02 14.99
N ARG A 369 5.21 11.26 14.08
CA ARG A 369 3.84 11.62 14.45
C ARG A 369 3.15 10.45 15.16
N ARG A 370 2.33 10.74 16.17
CA ARG A 370 1.46 9.73 16.78
C ARG A 370 0.31 9.44 15.81
N VAL A 371 0.06 8.15 15.59
CA VAL A 371 -1.10 7.68 14.81
C VAL A 371 -2.18 7.14 15.74
N LYS A 372 -3.39 6.89 15.24
CA LYS A 372 -4.44 6.19 15.99
C LYS A 372 -3.99 4.77 16.34
N ASP A 373 -4.46 4.24 17.47
CA ASP A 373 -4.02 2.94 17.98
C ASP A 373 -4.40 1.79 17.05
N GLU A 374 -5.54 1.89 16.32
CA GLU A 374 -5.90 0.91 15.29
C GLU A 374 -4.89 0.89 14.14
N ARG A 375 -4.40 2.07 13.75
CA ARG A 375 -3.38 2.18 12.69
C ARG A 375 -2.03 1.64 13.15
N TRP A 376 -1.66 1.96 14.39
CA TRP A 376 -0.43 1.42 14.98
C TRP A 376 -0.48 -0.10 15.04
N SER A 377 -1.61 -0.68 15.49
CA SER A 377 -1.84 -2.12 15.49
C SER A 377 -1.73 -2.73 14.09
N ALA A 378 -2.27 -2.08 13.06
CA ALA A 378 -2.15 -2.56 11.68
C ALA A 378 -0.69 -2.56 11.17
N ILE A 379 0.11 -1.55 11.54
CA ILE A 379 1.55 -1.49 11.21
C ILE A 379 2.29 -2.65 11.89
N LEU A 380 2.00 -2.90 13.17
CA LEU A 380 2.60 -3.98 13.93
C LEU A 380 2.21 -5.35 13.38
N THR A 381 0.94 -5.58 13.09
CA THR A 381 0.46 -6.84 12.50
C THR A 381 1.21 -7.16 11.21
N ARG A 382 1.32 -6.17 10.30
CA ARG A 382 2.05 -6.34 9.04
C ARG A 382 3.55 -6.61 9.26
N ALA A 383 4.17 -5.98 10.24
CA ALA A 383 5.57 -6.23 10.58
C ALA A 383 5.76 -7.65 11.15
N CYS A 384 4.83 -8.10 12.00
CA CYS A 384 4.86 -9.43 12.60
C CYS A 384 4.55 -10.56 11.62
N GLU A 385 3.71 -10.33 10.59
CA GLU A 385 3.44 -11.31 9.52
C GLU A 385 4.70 -11.73 8.76
N ASN A 386 5.71 -10.85 8.71
CA ASN A 386 6.97 -11.05 8.01
C ASN A 386 8.19 -11.04 8.94
N ILE A 387 7.98 -11.31 10.24
CA ILE A 387 9.06 -11.27 11.22
C ILE A 387 10.13 -12.33 10.91
N LYS A 388 11.38 -11.90 10.89
CA LYS A 388 12.52 -12.81 10.77
C LYS A 388 12.94 -13.24 12.17
N VAL A 389 13.09 -14.53 12.39
CA VAL A 389 13.55 -15.09 13.66
C VAL A 389 14.99 -15.57 13.50
N VAL A 390 15.89 -15.09 14.36
CA VAL A 390 17.31 -15.44 14.35
C VAL A 390 17.69 -16.07 15.68
N ASP A 391 18.21 -17.30 15.61
CA ASP A 391 18.82 -17.94 16.77
C ASP A 391 20.29 -17.51 16.87
N GLN A 392 20.64 -16.78 17.91
CA GLN A 392 22.01 -16.27 18.12
C GLN A 392 23.05 -17.35 18.51
N ALA A 393 22.63 -18.57 18.78
CA ALA A 393 23.58 -19.65 19.02
C ALA A 393 24.49 -19.93 17.79
N THR A 394 24.15 -19.38 16.62
CA THR A 394 24.86 -19.58 15.37
C THR A 394 25.60 -18.35 14.83
N THR A 395 25.45 -17.19 15.44
CA THR A 395 26.09 -15.95 14.98
C THR A 395 26.93 -15.34 16.09
N SER A 396 28.21 -15.63 16.12
CA SER A 396 29.22 -14.87 16.88
C SER A 396 29.26 -13.44 16.30
N GLY A 397 28.42 -12.54 16.85
CA GLY A 397 28.45 -11.14 16.50
C GLY A 397 29.68 -10.49 17.11
N ASP A 398 30.48 -9.84 16.28
CA ASP A 398 31.61 -8.98 16.67
C ASP A 398 31.19 -7.88 17.64
N PHE A 399 31.28 -8.17 18.95
CA PHE A 399 31.46 -7.12 19.94
C PHE A 399 32.94 -6.76 19.96
N THR A 400 33.32 -5.83 19.10
CA THR A 400 34.68 -5.32 19.03
C THR A 400 35.10 -4.73 20.38
N ALA A 401 36.31 -5.13 20.80
CA ALA A 401 37.06 -4.46 21.89
C ALA A 401 37.05 -2.95 21.61
N GLY A 402 36.43 -2.15 22.49
CA GLY A 402 36.31 -0.70 22.30
C GLY A 402 34.94 -0.13 22.55
N SER A 403 33.89 -0.94 22.83
CA SER A 403 32.61 -0.42 23.29
C SER A 403 32.72 0.02 24.76
N THR A 404 32.20 1.17 25.09
CA THR A 404 32.12 1.68 26.49
C THR A 404 31.51 0.66 27.45
N PHE A 405 30.56 -0.16 26.96
CA PHE A 405 29.94 -1.25 27.73
C PHE A 405 30.93 -2.36 28.03
N PHE A 406 31.78 -2.75 27.07
CA PHE A 406 32.82 -3.75 27.26
C PHE A 406 33.85 -3.29 28.30
N ASP A 407 34.29 -2.04 28.19
CA ASP A 407 35.28 -1.45 29.12
C ASP A 407 34.71 -1.39 30.55
N LEU A 408 33.43 -0.99 30.69
CA LEU A 408 32.75 -0.99 31.99
C LEU A 408 32.54 -2.42 32.54
N THR A 409 32.33 -3.38 31.68
CA THR A 409 32.22 -4.80 32.08
C THR A 409 33.57 -5.26 32.63
N CYS A 410 34.65 -5.00 31.92
CA CYS A 410 36.00 -5.30 32.40
C CYS A 410 36.29 -4.57 33.72
N GLN A 411 35.93 -3.29 33.83
CA GLN A 411 36.09 -2.51 35.04
C GLN A 411 35.33 -3.13 36.24
N PHE A 412 34.11 -3.65 36.04
CA PHE A 412 33.37 -4.32 37.09
C PHE A 412 34.17 -5.50 37.65
N PHE A 413 34.65 -6.40 36.77
CA PHE A 413 35.39 -7.58 37.20
C PHE A 413 36.77 -7.23 37.83
N TYR A 414 37.40 -6.14 37.42
CA TYR A 414 38.69 -5.69 37.97
C TYR A 414 38.57 -4.99 39.33
N THR A 415 37.42 -4.35 39.60
CA THR A 415 37.26 -3.51 40.80
C THR A 415 36.49 -4.18 41.92
N LYS A 416 35.69 -5.25 41.61
CA LYS A 416 34.96 -5.97 42.64
C LYS A 416 35.90 -6.91 43.41
N ARG A 417 35.65 -6.96 44.73
CA ARG A 417 36.38 -7.90 45.60
C ARG A 417 36.06 -9.32 45.23
N GLU A 418 37.07 -10.17 45.16
CA GLU A 418 36.89 -11.59 44.94
C GLU A 418 36.20 -12.23 46.17
N ALA A 419 35.32 -13.19 45.89
CA ALA A 419 34.59 -13.95 46.89
C ALA A 419 35.33 -15.26 47.18
N ASP A 420 35.46 -15.64 48.42
CA ASP A 420 36.07 -16.92 48.83
C ASP A 420 35.12 -18.14 48.56
N ASN A 421 33.81 -17.83 48.45
CA ASN A 421 32.78 -18.84 48.21
C ASN A 421 31.50 -18.20 47.63
N ILE A 422 30.62 -19.01 47.07
CA ILE A 422 29.39 -18.59 46.38
C ILE A 422 28.43 -17.78 47.29
N THR A 423 28.42 -18.03 48.60
CA THR A 423 27.51 -17.32 49.50
C THR A 423 27.83 -15.82 49.60
N GLN A 424 29.08 -15.44 49.38
CA GLN A 424 29.51 -14.04 49.43
C GLN A 424 29.10 -13.23 48.19
N LEU A 425 28.55 -13.88 47.16
CA LEU A 425 28.01 -13.17 45.98
C LEU A 425 26.82 -12.27 46.34
N GLN A 426 26.10 -12.56 47.40
CA GLN A 426 25.05 -11.70 47.95
C GLN A 426 25.53 -10.35 48.47
N LEU A 427 26.82 -10.22 48.74
CA LEU A 427 27.49 -8.99 49.13
C LEU A 427 28.00 -8.17 47.94
N GLY A 428 27.64 -8.54 46.72
CA GLY A 428 28.08 -7.87 45.49
C GLY A 428 29.51 -8.18 45.09
N ARG A 429 30.09 -9.29 45.60
CA ARG A 429 31.42 -9.79 45.22
C ARG A 429 31.34 -10.67 43.97
N VAL A 430 32.49 -10.99 43.38
CA VAL A 430 32.65 -11.86 42.21
C VAL A 430 33.45 -13.09 42.61
N TYR A 431 32.93 -14.29 42.30
CA TYR A 431 33.64 -15.54 42.56
C TYR A 431 34.33 -16.02 41.29
N LYS A 432 35.61 -16.32 41.36
CA LYS A 432 36.38 -16.91 40.26
C LYS A 432 36.34 -18.42 40.36
N ASP A 433 35.50 -19.04 39.55
CA ASP A 433 35.42 -20.53 39.53
C ASP A 433 36.39 -21.05 38.47
N LEU A 434 37.46 -21.65 38.95
CA LEU A 434 38.45 -22.28 38.07
C LEU A 434 38.00 -23.62 37.52
N THR A 435 36.94 -24.23 38.07
CA THR A 435 36.39 -25.51 37.61
C THR A 435 35.62 -25.31 36.32
N THR A 436 34.79 -24.25 36.28
CA THR A 436 34.01 -23.87 35.09
C THR A 436 34.71 -22.86 34.23
N ASN A 437 35.87 -22.34 34.67
CA ASN A 437 36.63 -21.27 34.00
C ASN A 437 35.80 -20.00 33.78
N THR A 438 35.00 -19.62 34.81
CA THR A 438 34.11 -18.46 34.75
C THR A 438 34.21 -17.56 35.96
N TYR A 439 33.88 -16.29 35.78
CA TYR A 439 33.52 -15.40 36.89
C TYR A 439 32.02 -15.58 37.19
N VAL A 440 31.70 -15.92 38.45
CA VAL A 440 30.32 -16.06 38.93
C VAL A 440 29.91 -14.81 39.69
N PHE A 441 28.74 -14.27 39.38
CA PHE A 441 28.26 -13.03 39.97
C PHE A 441 26.72 -12.94 39.93
N MET A 442 26.19 -11.95 40.66
CA MET A 442 24.76 -11.64 40.61
C MET A 442 24.48 -10.48 39.64
N ALA A 443 23.61 -10.70 38.63
CA ALA A 443 23.27 -9.68 37.63
C ALA A 443 22.73 -8.38 38.24
N LYS A 444 22.10 -8.41 39.41
CA LYS A 444 21.60 -7.23 40.11
C LYS A 444 22.72 -6.23 40.34
N PHE A 445 23.82 -6.66 40.96
CA PHE A 445 24.96 -5.77 41.30
C PHE A 445 25.71 -5.31 40.06
N PHE A 446 25.76 -6.12 39.03
CA PHE A 446 26.33 -5.70 37.75
C PHE A 446 25.46 -4.63 37.09
N SER A 447 24.12 -4.84 37.04
CA SER A 447 23.20 -3.84 36.49
C SER A 447 23.25 -2.51 37.26
N GLU A 448 23.26 -2.55 38.56
CA GLU A 448 23.41 -1.36 39.42
C GLU A 448 24.72 -0.62 39.12
N PHE A 449 25.83 -1.35 38.94
CA PHE A 449 27.11 -0.76 38.56
C PHE A 449 27.06 -0.07 37.21
N ILE A 450 26.50 -0.71 36.20
CA ILE A 450 26.37 -0.15 34.84
C ILE A 450 25.46 1.08 34.84
N ILE A 451 24.28 1.00 35.48
CA ILE A 451 23.30 2.10 35.53
C ILE A 451 23.85 3.30 36.33
N SER A 452 24.76 3.06 37.25
CA SER A 452 25.44 4.18 38.00
C SER A 452 26.31 5.06 37.10
N LYS A 453 26.66 4.61 35.88
CA LYS A 453 27.47 5.40 34.94
C LYS A 453 26.57 6.30 34.10
N ASN A 454 27.02 7.52 33.83
CA ASN A 454 26.20 8.57 33.19
C ASN A 454 25.60 8.15 31.87
N ASP A 455 26.33 7.44 31.02
CA ASP A 455 25.93 7.03 29.68
C ASP A 455 24.91 5.88 29.70
N PHE A 456 24.75 5.19 30.83
CA PHE A 456 23.92 4.02 30.98
C PHE A 456 22.74 4.19 31.96
N ARG A 457 22.50 5.39 32.48
CA ARG A 457 21.41 5.67 33.44
C ARG A 457 20.02 5.33 32.94
N THR A 458 19.81 5.36 31.64
CA THR A 458 18.53 5.08 31.01
C THR A 458 18.37 3.60 30.62
N TYR A 459 19.41 2.79 30.79
CA TYR A 459 19.37 1.36 30.42
C TYR A 459 18.52 0.57 31.39
N GLN A 460 17.70 -0.31 30.83
CA GLN A 460 16.94 -1.26 31.63
C GLN A 460 17.83 -2.46 32.02
N PRO A 461 17.58 -3.10 33.17
CA PRO A 461 18.34 -4.30 33.56
C PRO A 461 18.30 -5.43 32.52
N VAL A 462 17.24 -5.47 31.70
CA VAL A 462 17.10 -6.41 30.59
C VAL A 462 18.13 -6.14 29.48
N GLU A 463 18.29 -4.88 29.07
CA GLU A 463 19.27 -4.47 28.06
C GLU A 463 20.70 -4.86 28.47
N ILE A 464 21.01 -4.68 29.75
CA ILE A 464 22.31 -5.02 30.32
C ILE A 464 22.55 -6.52 30.26
N ARG A 465 21.55 -7.35 30.60
CA ARG A 465 21.65 -8.82 30.56
C ARG A 465 21.86 -9.35 29.15
N VAL A 466 21.14 -8.80 28.16
CA VAL A 466 21.32 -9.18 26.76
C VAL A 466 22.74 -8.90 26.31
N ARG A 467 23.30 -7.73 26.65
CA ARG A 467 24.69 -7.39 26.31
C ARG A 467 25.70 -8.32 26.99
N LEU A 468 25.44 -8.71 28.23
CA LEU A 468 26.26 -9.73 28.91
C LEU A 468 26.25 -11.07 28.16
N GLN A 469 25.04 -11.52 27.72
CA GLN A 469 24.93 -12.77 26.95
C GLN A 469 25.69 -12.69 25.63
N GLN A 470 25.64 -11.55 24.97
CA GLN A 470 26.41 -11.31 23.75
C GLN A 470 27.94 -11.39 23.97
N MET A 471 28.38 -11.10 25.19
CA MET A 471 29.78 -11.28 25.60
C MET A 471 30.10 -12.71 26.06
N GLY A 472 29.16 -13.65 25.89
CA GLY A 472 29.30 -15.04 26.25
C GLY A 472 28.88 -15.39 27.68
N ALA A 473 28.29 -14.44 28.44
CA ALA A 473 27.78 -14.75 29.76
C ALA A 473 26.50 -15.59 29.66
N TYR A 474 26.34 -16.54 30.56
CA TYR A 474 25.12 -17.36 30.69
C TYR A 474 24.62 -17.40 32.13
N LYS A 475 23.34 -17.75 32.30
CA LYS A 475 22.68 -17.83 33.59
C LYS A 475 22.57 -19.30 34.02
N ASP A 476 22.95 -19.55 35.25
CA ASP A 476 22.69 -20.83 35.94
C ASP A 476 22.05 -20.57 37.31
N GLY A 477 20.78 -21.02 37.47
CA GLY A 477 19.98 -20.72 38.63
C GLY A 477 19.80 -19.22 38.87
N MET A 478 20.26 -18.71 40.02
CA MET A 478 20.21 -17.27 40.34
C MET A 478 21.51 -16.52 40.01
N PHE A 479 22.54 -17.22 39.55
CA PHE A 479 23.85 -16.65 39.27
C PHE A 479 24.10 -16.51 37.76
N TRP A 480 25.02 -15.62 37.43
CA TRP A 480 25.53 -15.42 36.10
C TRP A 480 26.98 -15.80 36.02
N HIS A 481 27.35 -16.43 34.91
CA HIS A 481 28.68 -16.90 34.63
C HIS A 481 29.23 -16.14 33.43
N MET A 482 30.38 -15.50 33.56
CA MET A 482 31.11 -14.83 32.49
C MET A 482 32.41 -15.62 32.23
N PRO A 483 32.65 -16.13 31.02
CA PRO A 483 33.92 -16.80 30.70
C PRO A 483 35.11 -15.91 31.05
N ILE A 484 36.13 -16.45 31.72
CA ILE A 484 37.31 -15.70 32.07
C ILE A 484 38.05 -15.20 30.82
N SER A 485 37.99 -15.98 29.72
CA SER A 485 38.55 -15.61 28.43
C SER A 485 37.88 -14.39 27.78
N SER A 486 36.63 -14.06 28.16
CA SER A 486 35.93 -12.87 27.65
C SER A 486 36.37 -11.57 28.32
N ILE A 487 37.13 -11.66 29.46
CA ILE A 487 37.66 -10.52 30.21
C ILE A 487 39.18 -10.54 30.08
N PRO A 488 39.79 -9.62 29.32
CA PRO A 488 41.24 -9.53 29.18
C PRO A 488 41.91 -9.43 30.53
N ALA A 489 43.16 -9.84 30.65
CA ALA A 489 43.95 -9.61 31.84
C ALA A 489 44.11 -8.08 32.05
N LYS A 490 44.02 -7.61 33.30
CA LYS A 490 44.25 -6.21 33.63
C LYS A 490 45.65 -5.84 33.16
N GLN A 491 45.75 -4.96 32.17
CA GLN A 491 47.05 -4.40 31.78
C GLN A 491 47.57 -3.56 32.98
N SER A 492 48.71 -3.92 33.51
CA SER A 492 49.43 -3.09 34.42
C SER A 492 49.89 -1.82 33.68
N GLY A 493 49.10 -0.77 33.80
CA GLY A 493 49.56 0.55 33.36
C GLY A 493 50.75 0.99 34.19
N PRO A 494 51.59 1.91 33.70
CA PRO A 494 52.68 2.45 34.50
C PRO A 494 52.11 3.01 35.81
N GLU A 495 52.70 2.60 36.93
CA GLU A 495 52.42 3.19 38.21
C GLU A 495 52.69 4.70 38.11
N ILE A 496 51.63 5.49 38.16
CA ILE A 496 51.76 6.94 38.35
C ILE A 496 52.07 7.12 39.84
N GLU A 497 53.39 7.23 40.16
CA GLU A 497 53.81 7.75 41.45
C GLU A 497 53.21 9.15 41.59
N PHE A 498 52.22 9.28 42.44
CA PHE A 498 51.84 10.59 42.95
C PHE A 498 52.94 11.00 43.88
N LYS A 499 53.84 11.87 43.42
CA LYS A 499 54.73 12.67 44.35
C LYS A 499 53.79 13.56 45.14
N ASP A 500 53.75 13.31 46.43
CA ASP A 500 53.24 14.28 47.45
C ASP A 500 53.87 15.64 47.14
N ARG A 501 53.06 16.60 46.69
CA ARG A 501 53.45 17.98 46.72
C ARG A 501 53.29 18.45 48.16
N ASP A 502 54.40 18.74 48.79
CA ASP A 502 54.47 19.47 50.06
C ASP A 502 53.56 20.69 49.98
N LEU A 503 52.58 20.71 50.85
CA LEU A 503 51.80 21.90 51.14
C LEU A 503 52.71 22.81 51.97
N GLU A 504 53.41 23.72 51.32
CA GLU A 504 53.96 24.88 52.00
C GLU A 504 52.81 25.80 52.40
N ASP A 505 52.72 26.05 53.68
CA ASP A 505 51.93 27.09 54.33
C ASP A 505 52.25 28.45 53.72
N GLY A 506 51.23 29.20 53.31
CA GLY A 506 51.39 30.56 52.81
C GLY A 506 50.06 31.30 52.76
N ASP A 507 49.79 31.96 53.88
CA ASP A 507 48.98 33.17 54.09
C ASP A 507 48.14 33.74 52.94
N PHE A 508 46.85 33.79 53.13
CA PHE A 508 45.84 34.87 53.15
C PHE A 508 44.43 34.26 52.96
#